data_bb9a98b544b73d7329a9a85267721d83
#
_entry.id   bb9a98b544b73d7329a9a85267721d83
#
_cell.length_a   1.000
_cell.length_b   1.000
_cell.length_c   1.000
_cell.angle_alpha   90.00
_cell.angle_beta   90.00
_cell.angle_gamma   90.00
#
_symmetry.space_group_name_H-M   'P 1'
#
loop_
_entity.id
_entity.type
_entity.pdbx_description
1 polymer ?
#
loop_
_entity_poly.entity_id
_entity_poly.type
_entity_poly.pdbx_seq_one_letter_code
_entity_poly.pdbx_strand_id
1 'polypeptide(L)'
;GGQQRFLEIGRALVLSPKLILLDEPTAMIAPKVSQELYQFIRSLPEMDVTVVLVDQNVRQCVEVSDYTYVLELGKNTIEGSREQFGDDNSMRAMIKDWLDYQID
;
A
#
# COMPACT_ATOMS: atom_id res chain seq x y z
N GLY A 1 -7.74 14.71 -8.62
CA GLY A 1 -8.21 13.36 -8.65
C GLY A 1 -7.16 12.35 -9.04
N GLY A 2 -7.65 11.19 -9.47
CA GLY A 2 -6.79 10.05 -9.79
C GLY A 2 -5.80 10.32 -10.91
N GLN A 3 -6.21 11.03 -11.95
CA GLN A 3 -5.32 11.35 -13.07
C GLN A 3 -4.14 12.20 -12.61
N GLN A 4 -4.37 13.11 -11.68
CA GLN A 4 -3.31 13.94 -11.12
C GLN A 4 -2.30 13.10 -10.34
N ARG A 5 -2.77 12.09 -9.60
CA ARG A 5 -1.89 11.15 -8.88
C ARG A 5 -1.00 10.38 -9.83
N PHE A 6 -1.57 9.85 -10.93
CA PHE A 6 -0.79 9.17 -11.95
C PHE A 6 0.27 10.10 -12.55
N LEU A 7 -0.09 11.35 -12.81
CA LEU A 7 0.84 12.33 -13.37
C LEU A 7 1.99 12.62 -12.40
N GLU A 8 1.68 12.78 -11.11
CA GLU A 8 2.69 13.02 -10.08
C GLU A 8 3.71 11.88 -10.00
N ILE A 9 3.23 10.64 -10.00
CA ILE A 9 4.10 9.46 -9.98
C ILE A 9 4.91 9.38 -11.27
N GLY A 10 4.28 9.66 -12.41
CA GLY A 10 4.95 9.69 -13.70
C GLY A 10 6.10 10.68 -13.74
N ARG A 11 5.91 11.87 -13.19
CA ARG A 11 6.97 12.88 -13.09
C ARG A 11 8.15 12.38 -12.24
N ALA A 12 7.85 11.72 -11.14
CA ALA A 12 8.90 11.15 -10.30
C ALA A 12 9.70 10.08 -11.07
N LEU A 13 9.01 9.27 -11.87
CA LEU A 13 9.64 8.20 -12.66
C LEU A 13 10.58 8.71 -13.75
N VAL A 14 10.34 9.92 -14.27
CA VAL A 14 11.22 10.52 -15.29
C VAL A 14 12.65 10.65 -14.79
N LEU A 15 12.84 10.81 -13.48
CA LEU A 15 14.15 10.94 -12.87
C LEU A 15 14.88 9.59 -12.69
N SER A 16 14.27 8.50 -13.13
CA SER A 16 14.78 7.13 -12.97
C SER A 16 15.19 6.81 -11.53
N PRO A 17 14.28 7.00 -10.56
CA PRO A 17 14.61 6.77 -9.15
C PRO A 17 14.77 5.29 -8.86
N LYS A 18 15.57 4.98 -7.83
CA LYS A 18 15.67 3.63 -7.30
C LYS A 18 14.65 3.37 -6.20
N LEU A 19 14.13 4.43 -5.60
CA LEU A 19 13.20 4.37 -4.48
C LEU A 19 12.16 5.48 -4.63
N ILE A 20 10.90 5.10 -4.46
CA ILE A 20 9.78 6.05 -4.38
C ILE A 20 9.06 5.85 -3.06
N LEU A 21 8.74 6.96 -2.40
CA LEU A 21 7.93 6.98 -1.18
C LEU A 21 6.56 7.51 -1.54
N LEU A 22 5.51 6.72 -1.26
CA LEU A 22 4.13 7.09 -1.53
C LEU A 22 3.33 7.09 -0.23
N ASP A 23 2.82 8.25 0.15
CA ASP A 23 2.04 8.43 1.36
C ASP A 23 0.57 8.61 1.01
N GLU A 24 -0.24 7.61 1.36
CA GLU A 24 -1.67 7.58 1.10
C GLU A 24 -2.04 7.99 -0.33
N PRO A 25 -1.46 7.34 -1.34
CA PRO A 25 -1.61 7.79 -2.74
C PRO A 25 -3.04 7.70 -3.27
N THR A 26 -3.91 6.92 -2.63
CA THR A 26 -5.31 6.74 -3.05
C THR A 26 -6.29 7.56 -2.23
N ALA A 27 -5.81 8.42 -1.35
CA ALA A 27 -6.68 9.28 -0.53
C ALA A 27 -7.54 10.16 -1.43
N MET A 28 -8.86 10.19 -1.16
CA MET A 28 -9.85 11.01 -1.87
C MET A 28 -9.99 10.69 -3.36
N ILE A 29 -9.67 9.46 -3.74
CA ILE A 29 -9.81 8.96 -5.11
C ILE A 29 -10.94 7.92 -5.15
N ALA A 30 -11.71 7.91 -6.25
CA ALA A 30 -12.78 6.94 -6.44
C ALA A 30 -12.25 5.50 -6.40
N PRO A 31 -13.00 4.54 -5.84
CA PRO A 31 -12.52 3.16 -5.67
C PRO A 31 -11.98 2.51 -6.93
N LYS A 32 -12.64 2.73 -8.07
CA LYS A 32 -12.19 2.13 -9.33
C LYS A 32 -10.82 2.64 -9.75
N VAL A 33 -10.61 3.95 -9.63
CA VAL A 33 -9.32 4.58 -9.97
C VAL A 33 -8.27 4.19 -8.96
N SER A 34 -8.63 4.05 -7.68
CA SER A 34 -7.72 3.56 -6.66
C SER A 34 -7.18 2.17 -6.99
N GLN A 35 -8.02 1.26 -7.47
CA GLN A 35 -7.59 -0.07 -7.87
C GLN A 35 -6.59 -0.01 -9.03
N GLU A 36 -6.84 0.84 -10.01
CA GLU A 36 -5.92 1.04 -11.13
C GLU A 36 -4.58 1.59 -10.64
N LEU A 37 -4.61 2.52 -9.69
CA LEU A 37 -3.40 3.09 -9.11
C LEU A 37 -2.60 2.05 -8.33
N TYR A 38 -3.26 1.22 -7.52
CA TYR A 38 -2.60 0.14 -6.81
C TYR A 38 -1.94 -0.85 -7.77
N GLN A 39 -2.61 -1.21 -8.86
CA GLN A 39 -2.03 -2.10 -9.87
C GLN A 39 -0.80 -1.49 -10.52
N PHE A 40 -0.84 -0.18 -10.80
CA PHE A 40 0.30 0.53 -11.33
C PHE A 40 1.47 0.52 -10.33
N ILE A 41 1.20 0.81 -9.06
CA ILE A 41 2.21 0.79 -8.00
C ILE A 41 2.85 -0.61 -7.92
N ARG A 42 2.04 -1.67 -8.01
CA ARG A 42 2.55 -3.04 -7.98
C ARG A 42 3.49 -3.35 -9.14
N SER A 43 3.33 -2.66 -10.27
CA SER A 43 4.18 -2.87 -11.44
C SER A 43 5.55 -2.17 -11.34
N LEU A 44 5.70 -1.20 -10.44
CA LEU A 44 6.93 -0.40 -10.35
C LEU A 44 8.18 -1.22 -10.05
N PRO A 45 8.17 -2.25 -9.20
CA PRO A 45 9.35 -3.07 -8.99
C PRO A 45 9.87 -3.75 -10.26
N GLU A 46 9.00 -4.02 -11.23
CA GLU A 46 9.41 -4.59 -12.52
C GLU A 46 10.27 -3.60 -13.34
N MET A 47 10.20 -2.32 -13.00
CA MET A 47 11.02 -1.27 -13.60
C MET A 47 12.23 -0.93 -12.71
N ASP A 48 12.62 -1.82 -11.82
CA ASP A 48 13.73 -1.65 -10.88
C ASP A 48 13.52 -0.48 -9.91
N VAL A 49 12.27 -0.16 -9.60
CA VAL A 49 11.92 0.87 -8.62
C VAL A 49 11.44 0.20 -7.34
N THR A 50 12.11 0.48 -6.22
CA THR A 50 11.64 0.05 -4.91
C THR A 50 10.59 1.05 -4.42
N VAL A 51 9.49 0.56 -3.87
CA VAL A 51 8.38 1.40 -3.40
C VAL A 51 8.18 1.20 -1.91
N VAL A 52 8.11 2.30 -1.17
CA VAL A 52 7.61 2.31 0.21
C VAL A 52 6.23 2.98 0.16
N LEU A 53 5.22 2.21 0.49
CA LEU A 53 3.83 2.65 0.45
C LEU A 53 3.28 2.79 1.86
N VAL A 54 2.71 3.95 2.17
CA VAL A 54 2.01 4.18 3.43
C VAL A 54 0.54 4.35 3.11
N ASP A 55 -0.31 3.53 3.71
CA ASP A 55 -1.75 3.60 3.47
C ASP A 55 -2.51 3.03 4.67
N GLN A 56 -3.77 3.41 4.80
CA GLN A 56 -4.64 2.90 5.84
C GLN A 56 -5.39 1.64 5.42
N ASN A 57 -5.46 1.36 4.14
CA ASN A 57 -6.15 0.18 3.62
C ASN A 57 -5.23 -1.04 3.69
N VAL A 58 -5.31 -1.78 4.79
CA VAL A 58 -4.40 -2.91 5.05
C VAL A 58 -4.49 -3.97 3.97
N ARG A 59 -5.70 -4.34 3.56
CA ARG A 59 -5.89 -5.37 2.54
C ARG A 59 -5.17 -5.02 1.25
N GLN A 60 -5.40 -3.81 0.76
CA GLN A 60 -4.78 -3.37 -0.49
C GLN A 60 -3.26 -3.27 -0.36
N CYS A 61 -2.77 -2.78 0.77
CA CYS A 61 -1.33 -2.71 1.01
C CYS A 61 -0.69 -4.09 0.97
N VAL A 62 -1.30 -5.07 1.63
CA VAL A 62 -0.77 -6.44 1.63
C VAL A 62 -0.79 -7.04 0.22
N GLU A 63 -1.87 -6.83 -0.52
CA GLU A 63 -2.02 -7.39 -1.87
C GLU A 63 -0.98 -6.85 -2.86
N VAL A 64 -0.60 -5.58 -2.72
CA VAL A 64 0.35 -4.95 -3.66
C VAL A 64 1.80 -4.96 -3.17
N SER A 65 2.05 -5.37 -1.93
CA SER A 65 3.38 -5.28 -1.31
C SER A 65 3.99 -6.66 -1.16
N ASP A 66 5.31 -6.72 -1.21
CA ASP A 66 6.05 -7.94 -0.90
C ASP A 66 6.19 -8.14 0.60
N TYR A 67 6.29 -7.05 1.35
CA TYR A 67 6.45 -7.08 2.80
C TYR A 67 5.68 -5.91 3.41
N THR A 68 5.01 -6.14 4.54
CA THR A 68 4.15 -5.14 5.17
C THR A 68 4.49 -4.99 6.65
N TYR A 69 4.57 -3.75 7.09
CA TYR A 69 4.73 -3.36 8.50
C TYR A 69 3.44 -2.69 8.95
N VAL A 70 2.89 -3.13 10.08
CA VAL A 70 1.72 -2.48 10.68
C VAL A 70 2.18 -1.63 11.85
N LEU A 71 1.95 -0.33 11.75
CA LEU A 71 2.32 0.62 12.79
C LEU A 71 1.10 1.00 13.60
N GLU A 72 1.25 0.96 14.91
CA GLU A 72 0.19 1.31 15.85
C GLU A 72 0.78 2.17 16.97
N LEU A 73 0.22 3.33 17.18
CA LEU A 73 0.69 4.28 18.19
C LEU A 73 2.19 4.54 18.10
N GLY A 74 2.71 4.70 16.87
CA GLY A 74 4.10 5.00 16.61
C GLY A 74 5.04 3.82 16.72
N LYS A 75 4.52 2.60 16.84
CA LYS A 75 5.33 1.38 16.99
C LYS A 75 4.97 0.36 15.92
N ASN A 76 6.00 -0.36 15.46
CA ASN A 76 5.78 -1.52 14.59
C ASN A 76 5.27 -2.68 15.45
N THR A 77 4.00 -3.05 15.25
CA THR A 77 3.36 -4.10 16.06
C THR A 77 3.34 -5.46 15.37
N ILE A 78 3.18 -5.45 14.05
CA ILE A 78 3.08 -6.68 13.24
C ILE A 78 3.83 -6.42 11.94
N GLU A 79 4.54 -7.43 11.44
CA GLU A 79 5.19 -7.37 10.13
C GLU A 79 5.24 -8.76 9.51
N GLY A 80 5.31 -8.81 8.18
CA GLY A 80 5.42 -10.08 7.48
C GLY A 80 5.34 -9.94 5.97
N SER A 81 5.64 -11.04 5.30
CA SER A 81 5.46 -11.15 3.85
C SER A 81 4.00 -11.29 3.50
N ARG A 82 3.67 -11.13 2.20
CA ARG A 82 2.31 -11.33 1.71
C ARG A 82 1.77 -12.70 2.11
N GLU A 83 2.60 -13.72 1.98
CA GLU A 83 2.22 -15.10 2.29
C GLU A 83 1.93 -15.30 3.78
N GLN A 84 2.66 -14.61 4.65
CA GLN A 84 2.45 -14.67 6.09
C GLN A 84 1.13 -14.03 6.52
N PHE A 85 0.71 -12.95 5.84
CA PHE A 85 -0.61 -12.37 6.07
C PHE A 85 -1.73 -13.28 5.54
N GLY A 86 -1.46 -14.03 4.47
CA GLY A 86 -2.37 -15.02 3.94
C GLY A 86 -3.66 -14.43 3.34
N ASP A 87 -4.77 -15.12 3.57
CA ASP A 87 -6.08 -14.68 3.10
C ASP A 87 -6.70 -13.66 4.08
N ASP A 88 -7.91 -13.19 3.77
CA ASP A 88 -8.61 -12.22 4.60
C ASP A 88 -8.82 -12.70 6.04
N ASN A 89 -9.09 -14.00 6.23
CA ASN A 89 -9.30 -14.55 7.57
C ASN A 89 -8.01 -14.55 8.38
N SER A 90 -6.91 -14.95 7.76
CA SER A 90 -5.58 -14.92 8.40
C SER A 90 -5.17 -13.51 8.76
N MET A 91 -5.40 -12.56 7.85
CA MET A 91 -5.10 -11.15 8.06
C MET A 91 -5.89 -10.59 9.24
N ARG A 92 -7.19 -10.89 9.30
CA ARG A 92 -8.05 -10.44 10.40
C ARG A 92 -7.61 -11.01 11.73
N ALA A 93 -7.15 -12.29 11.75
CA ALA A 93 -6.65 -12.89 12.97
C ALA A 93 -5.39 -12.21 13.48
N MET A 94 -4.49 -11.81 12.57
CA MET A 94 -3.22 -11.16 12.92
C MET A 94 -3.41 -9.73 13.44
N ILE A 95 -4.36 -8.98 12.87
CA ILE A 95 -4.53 -7.54 13.15
C ILE A 95 -5.93 -7.22 13.63
N LYS A 96 -6.56 -8.20 14.29
CA LYS A 96 -7.96 -8.12 14.73
C LYS A 96 -8.25 -6.85 15.52
N ASP A 97 -7.44 -6.54 16.52
CA ASP A 97 -7.68 -5.39 17.39
C ASP A 97 -7.64 -4.08 16.59
N TRP A 98 -6.73 -4.00 15.64
CA TRP A 98 -6.61 -2.83 14.78
C TRP A 98 -7.80 -2.72 13.81
N LEU A 99 -8.19 -3.84 13.18
CA LEU A 99 -9.34 -3.87 12.27
C LEU A 99 -10.64 -3.56 12.99
N ASP A 100 -10.84 -4.13 14.17
CA ASP A 100 -12.04 -3.85 14.98
C ASP A 100 -12.10 -2.37 15.34
N TYR A 101 -10.98 -1.75 15.64
CA TYR A 101 -10.89 -0.33 15.92
C TYR A 101 -11.24 0.53 14.70
N GLN A 102 -10.82 0.11 13.50
CA GLN A 102 -11.05 0.86 12.26
C GLN A 102 -12.48 0.71 11.72
N ILE A 103 -13.13 -0.41 12.00
CA ILE A 103 -14.47 -0.71 11.49
C ILE A 103 -15.55 -0.01 12.33
N ASP A 104 -15.30 0.20 13.59
CA ASP A 104 -16.21 0.92 14.46
C ASP A 104 -16.10 2.43 14.28
#